data_28c94e6d486156cd52d6a6ee1662d3a5
#
_entry.id   28c94e6d486156cd52d6a6ee1662d3a5
#
_cell.length_a   1.000
_cell.length_b   1.000
_cell.length_c   1.000
_cell.angle_alpha   90.00
_cell.angle_beta   90.00
_cell.angle_gamma   90.00
#
_symmetry.space_group_name_H-M   'P 1'
#
loop_
_entity.id
_entity.type
_entity.pdbx_description
1 polymer ?
#
loop_
_entity_poly.entity_id
_entity_poly.type
_entity_poly.pdbx_seq_one_letter_code
_entity_poly.pdbx_strand_id
1 'polypeptide(L)'
;NIKYKSVVAGNVNAEWITCGDVNENRIFMFMHGGGYYRGSIAATRATVARISAEAKVKCLSINYRLAPEHPFPAAIDDTYSAYEWLINEGISPEQIIVSGQSAGGGLCLSLLLKIKENKIPQPLGAVALSPWTDLSQTGKTMVTNKKIDPIISKQYLDRFAKLYFPDSNNMSYLASPIIGELSGLPDMLIQVGSAETMLDDSKRFYEKAKKANVNAKLEIWEDMFHGW
;
A
#
# COMPACT_ATOMS: atom_id res chain seq x y z
N ASN A 1 21.96 12.60 -7.76
CA ASN A 1 22.18 12.74 -6.32
C ASN A 1 20.89 12.39 -5.57
N ILE A 2 20.96 11.32 -4.78
CA ILE A 2 19.85 10.94 -3.88
C ILE A 2 20.08 11.66 -2.54
N LYS A 3 19.03 12.28 -2.00
CA LYS A 3 19.03 12.90 -0.67
C LYS A 3 18.05 12.20 0.23
N TYR A 4 18.43 11.99 1.48
CA TYR A 4 17.62 11.40 2.54
C TYR A 4 17.54 12.35 3.72
N LYS A 5 16.35 12.54 4.28
CA LYS A 5 16.14 13.35 5.47
C LYS A 5 15.14 12.64 6.40
N SER A 6 15.63 12.15 7.52
CA SER A 6 14.75 11.55 8.55
C SER A 6 13.82 12.60 9.14
N VAL A 7 12.60 12.17 9.44
CA VAL A 7 11.55 12.98 10.05
C VAL A 7 10.65 12.08 10.89
N VAL A 8 9.92 12.66 11.83
CA VAL A 8 8.82 11.98 12.53
C VAL A 8 7.50 12.53 11.97
N ALA A 9 6.78 11.71 11.20
CA ALA A 9 5.51 12.06 10.59
C ALA A 9 4.36 11.68 11.53
N GLY A 10 3.84 12.66 12.27
CA GLY A 10 2.95 12.40 13.40
C GLY A 10 3.73 11.70 14.53
N ASN A 11 3.45 10.42 14.75
CA ASN A 11 4.16 9.57 15.70
C ASN A 11 5.00 8.47 15.02
N VAL A 12 5.22 8.56 13.70
CA VAL A 12 5.84 7.50 12.88
C VAL A 12 7.19 7.96 12.36
N ASN A 13 8.22 7.13 12.54
CA ASN A 13 9.51 7.35 11.90
C ASN A 13 9.37 7.29 10.39
N ALA A 14 9.80 8.32 9.70
CA ALA A 14 9.69 8.48 8.27
C ALA A 14 10.96 9.06 7.67
N GLU A 15 11.05 9.02 6.35
CA GLU A 15 12.17 9.58 5.61
C GLU A 15 11.68 10.27 4.34
N TRP A 16 12.03 11.52 4.18
CA TRP A 16 11.95 12.19 2.90
C TRP A 16 13.06 11.70 1.99
N ILE A 17 12.70 11.30 0.78
CA ILE A 17 13.61 10.81 -0.25
C ILE A 17 13.39 11.63 -1.50
N THR A 18 14.47 12.22 -2.03
CA THR A 18 14.47 12.94 -3.32
C THR A 18 15.64 12.49 -4.17
N CYS A 19 15.44 12.37 -5.48
CA CYS A 19 16.46 12.00 -6.42
C CYS A 19 16.39 12.89 -7.67
N GLY A 20 17.46 13.65 -7.90
CA GLY A 20 17.50 14.61 -9.00
C GLY A 20 16.71 15.88 -8.70
N ASP A 21 16.17 16.48 -9.75
CA ASP A 21 15.33 17.68 -9.69
C ASP A 21 13.85 17.27 -9.56
N VAL A 22 13.25 17.60 -8.43
CA VAL A 22 11.88 17.19 -8.09
C VAL A 22 10.98 18.40 -7.84
N ASN A 23 9.68 18.25 -8.12
CA ASN A 23 8.68 19.19 -7.70
C ASN A 23 8.31 18.92 -6.23
N GLU A 24 8.76 19.77 -5.32
CA GLU A 24 8.56 19.60 -3.88
C GLU A 24 7.09 19.75 -3.44
N ASN A 25 6.23 20.28 -4.32
CA ASN A 25 4.78 20.37 -4.09
C ASN A 25 4.01 19.12 -4.54
N ARG A 26 4.70 18.07 -4.97
CA ARG A 26 4.10 16.78 -5.31
C ARG A 26 4.67 15.71 -4.40
N ILE A 27 3.82 15.17 -3.56
CA ILE A 27 4.20 14.21 -2.53
C ILE A 27 3.75 12.81 -2.93
N PHE A 28 4.68 11.86 -2.82
CA PHE A 28 4.42 10.45 -3.00
C PHE A 28 4.68 9.73 -1.66
N MET A 29 3.61 9.43 -0.92
CA MET A 29 3.70 8.74 0.36
C MET A 29 3.75 7.24 0.12
N PHE A 30 4.83 6.58 0.58
CA PHE A 30 5.09 5.18 0.27
C PHE A 30 5.12 4.29 1.52
N MET A 31 4.37 3.18 1.46
CA MET A 31 4.32 2.10 2.44
C MET A 31 5.05 0.86 1.90
N HIS A 32 6.07 0.40 2.62
CA HIS A 32 6.85 -0.77 2.22
C HIS A 32 6.05 -2.08 2.30
N GLY A 33 6.46 -3.08 1.54
CA GLY A 33 5.96 -4.45 1.64
C GLY A 33 6.58 -5.22 2.80
N GLY A 34 6.23 -6.52 2.90
CA GLY A 34 6.80 -7.43 3.89
C GLY A 34 5.79 -8.14 4.77
N GLY A 35 4.54 -8.29 4.31
CA GLY A 35 3.51 -9.09 4.99
C GLY A 35 3.09 -8.55 6.35
N TYR A 36 3.26 -7.26 6.61
CA TYR A 36 3.02 -6.57 7.89
C TYR A 36 3.93 -7.03 9.05
N TYR A 37 4.87 -7.96 8.82
CA TYR A 37 5.74 -8.48 9.90
C TYR A 37 7.23 -8.20 9.67
N ARG A 38 7.61 -7.72 8.50
CA ARG A 38 8.97 -7.31 8.16
C ARG A 38 8.95 -6.15 7.15
N GLY A 39 10.13 -5.65 6.82
CA GLY A 39 10.30 -4.52 5.91
C GLY A 39 10.77 -3.29 6.65
N SER A 40 11.18 -2.29 5.89
CA SER A 40 11.62 -1.01 6.42
C SER A 40 11.81 0.00 5.28
N ILE A 41 11.95 1.27 5.62
CA ILE A 41 12.40 2.31 4.69
C ILE A 41 13.73 1.91 4.02
N ALA A 42 14.69 1.42 4.81
CA ALA A 42 16.01 1.05 4.30
C ALA A 42 15.96 -0.01 3.19
N ALA A 43 15.03 -0.97 3.29
CA ALA A 43 14.86 -2.02 2.29
C ALA A 43 14.28 -1.51 0.97
N THR A 44 13.55 -0.40 0.99
CA THR A 44 12.87 0.15 -0.20
C THR A 44 13.46 1.46 -0.72
N ARG A 45 14.51 1.99 -0.09
CA ARG A 45 15.14 3.26 -0.50
C ARG A 45 15.46 3.34 -1.99
N ALA A 46 16.03 2.28 -2.57
CA ALA A 46 16.39 2.26 -3.97
C ALA A 46 15.16 2.37 -4.89
N THR A 47 14.10 1.65 -4.58
CA THR A 47 12.82 1.71 -5.30
C THR A 47 12.20 3.09 -5.20
N VAL A 48 12.10 3.63 -3.98
CA VAL A 48 11.51 4.95 -3.74
C VAL A 48 12.33 6.07 -4.39
N ALA A 49 13.67 5.97 -4.38
CA ALA A 49 14.54 6.93 -5.06
C ALA A 49 14.36 6.90 -6.59
N ARG A 50 14.13 5.73 -7.19
CA ARG A 50 13.79 5.62 -8.63
C ARG A 50 12.44 6.26 -8.92
N ILE A 51 11.42 5.99 -8.09
CA ILE A 51 10.10 6.64 -8.23
C ILE A 51 10.28 8.17 -8.15
N SER A 52 11.03 8.67 -7.18
CA SER A 52 11.31 10.11 -7.04
C SER A 52 11.95 10.70 -8.30
N ALA A 53 12.94 10.02 -8.87
CA ALA A 53 13.64 10.46 -10.08
C ALA A 53 12.73 10.50 -11.30
N GLU A 54 12.01 9.40 -11.56
CA GLU A 54 11.21 9.22 -12.78
C GLU A 54 9.94 10.06 -12.75
N ALA A 55 9.24 10.08 -11.61
CA ALA A 55 8.01 10.86 -11.45
C ALA A 55 8.28 12.34 -11.09
N LYS A 56 9.55 12.72 -10.79
CA LYS A 56 9.94 14.06 -10.33
C LYS A 56 9.13 14.52 -9.12
N VAL A 57 8.97 13.64 -8.13
CA VAL A 57 8.20 13.88 -6.92
C VAL A 57 9.04 13.73 -5.67
N LYS A 58 8.65 14.42 -4.60
CA LYS A 58 9.22 14.23 -3.27
C LYS A 58 8.53 13.06 -2.59
N CYS A 59 9.29 12.04 -2.18
CA CYS A 59 8.73 10.84 -1.56
C CYS A 59 8.84 10.90 -0.04
N LEU A 60 7.76 10.55 0.66
CA LEU A 60 7.75 10.26 2.09
C LEU A 60 7.61 8.74 2.28
N SER A 61 8.65 8.07 2.75
CA SER A 61 8.59 6.66 3.11
C SER A 61 8.43 6.52 4.62
N ILE A 62 7.54 5.63 5.08
CA ILE A 62 7.22 5.49 6.50
C ILE A 62 7.62 4.11 7.05
N ASN A 63 8.07 4.05 8.30
CA ASN A 63 8.30 2.83 9.07
C ASN A 63 7.10 2.59 9.99
N TYR A 64 6.00 2.09 9.45
CA TYR A 64 4.85 1.70 10.27
C TYR A 64 5.19 0.50 11.17
N ARG A 65 4.53 0.40 12.33
CA ARG A 65 4.72 -0.68 13.30
C ARG A 65 4.33 -2.03 12.72
N LEU A 66 5.11 -3.05 13.06
CA LEU A 66 5.01 -4.39 12.49
C LEU A 66 4.48 -5.40 13.51
N ALA A 67 3.78 -6.41 13.00
CA ALA A 67 3.40 -7.60 13.75
C ALA A 67 4.61 -8.56 13.87
N PRO A 68 4.65 -9.45 14.87
CA PRO A 68 3.60 -9.68 15.88
C PRO A 68 3.65 -8.70 17.06
N GLU A 69 4.70 -7.87 17.20
CA GLU A 69 4.87 -6.94 18.33
C GLU A 69 3.74 -5.90 18.37
N HIS A 70 3.29 -5.50 17.18
CA HIS A 70 2.21 -4.53 16.99
C HIS A 70 1.23 -5.02 15.91
N PRO A 71 0.29 -5.92 16.28
CA PRO A 71 -0.70 -6.42 15.33
C PRO A 71 -1.68 -5.31 14.91
N PHE A 72 -2.62 -5.64 14.03
CA PHE A 72 -3.72 -4.75 13.67
C PHE A 72 -4.40 -4.17 14.93
N PRO A 73 -4.68 -2.86 14.98
CA PRO A 73 -4.64 -1.88 13.87
C PRO A 73 -3.36 -1.03 13.79
N ALA A 74 -2.25 -1.40 14.45
CA ALA A 74 -1.09 -0.53 14.60
C ALA A 74 -0.55 0.05 13.28
N ALA A 75 -0.40 -0.78 12.23
CA ALA A 75 0.12 -0.35 10.94
C ALA A 75 -0.80 0.68 10.25
N ILE A 76 -2.12 0.46 10.28
CA ILE A 76 -3.06 1.40 9.67
C ILE A 76 -3.18 2.69 10.48
N ASP A 77 -3.07 2.64 11.80
CA ASP A 77 -3.07 3.83 12.64
C ASP A 77 -1.84 4.70 12.40
N ASP A 78 -0.66 4.07 12.26
CA ASP A 78 0.58 4.77 11.91
C ASP A 78 0.48 5.42 10.53
N THR A 79 -0.01 4.68 9.54
CA THR A 79 -0.15 5.18 8.18
C THR A 79 -1.13 6.37 8.11
N TYR A 80 -2.22 6.29 8.84
CA TYR A 80 -3.19 7.37 8.95
C TYR A 80 -2.59 8.59 9.66
N SER A 81 -1.87 8.39 10.77
CA SER A 81 -1.19 9.47 11.49
C SER A 81 -0.16 10.20 10.61
N ALA A 82 0.58 9.47 9.77
CA ALA A 82 1.52 10.08 8.84
C ALA A 82 0.81 10.88 7.73
N TYR A 83 -0.34 10.43 7.25
CA TYR A 83 -1.15 11.18 6.30
C TYR A 83 -1.74 12.46 6.94
N GLU A 84 -2.31 12.37 8.14
CA GLU A 84 -2.80 13.54 8.88
C GLU A 84 -1.68 14.55 9.15
N TRP A 85 -0.48 14.07 9.46
CA TRP A 85 0.68 14.93 9.64
C TRP A 85 1.00 15.73 8.37
N LEU A 86 0.98 15.11 7.16
CA LEU A 86 1.17 15.83 5.90
C LEU A 86 0.15 16.97 5.73
N ILE A 87 -1.11 16.69 6.03
CA ILE A 87 -2.18 17.71 5.95
C ILE A 87 -1.94 18.84 6.97
N ASN A 88 -1.56 18.52 8.19
CA ASN A 88 -1.28 19.50 9.25
C ASN A 88 -0.02 20.35 8.98
N GLU A 89 0.95 19.81 8.21
CA GLU A 89 2.09 20.59 7.67
C GLU A 89 1.68 21.53 6.52
N GLY A 90 0.40 21.59 6.16
CA GLY A 90 -0.13 22.47 5.13
C GLY A 90 -0.04 21.92 3.70
N ILE A 91 0.25 20.64 3.53
CA ILE A 91 0.27 19.99 2.22
C ILE A 91 -1.18 19.68 1.80
N SER A 92 -1.62 20.25 0.66
CA SER A 92 -2.94 19.97 0.13
C SER A 92 -3.09 18.48 -0.24
N PRO A 93 -4.24 17.85 0.07
CA PRO A 93 -4.55 16.48 -0.37
C PRO A 93 -4.36 16.27 -1.88
N GLU A 94 -4.66 17.29 -2.69
CA GLU A 94 -4.49 17.28 -4.14
C GLU A 94 -3.02 17.23 -4.60
N GLN A 95 -2.07 17.41 -3.67
CA GLN A 95 -0.64 17.27 -3.92
C GLN A 95 -0.11 15.88 -3.53
N ILE A 96 -0.94 15.02 -2.91
CA ILE A 96 -0.52 13.76 -2.32
C ILE A 96 -1.03 12.58 -3.17
N ILE A 97 -0.12 11.70 -3.56
CA ILE A 97 -0.44 10.34 -4.01
C ILE A 97 0.03 9.39 -2.91
N VAL A 98 -0.85 8.50 -2.49
CA VAL A 98 -0.50 7.43 -1.56
C VAL A 98 -0.15 6.15 -2.33
N SER A 99 0.85 5.43 -1.87
CA SER A 99 1.31 4.23 -2.58
C SER A 99 1.89 3.19 -1.62
N GLY A 100 1.95 1.96 -2.10
CA GLY A 100 2.64 0.90 -1.39
C GLY A 100 2.72 -0.38 -2.20
N GLN A 101 3.57 -1.29 -1.73
CA GLN A 101 3.81 -2.57 -2.37
C GLN A 101 3.36 -3.72 -1.47
N SER A 102 2.73 -4.77 -2.03
CA SER A 102 2.36 -5.98 -1.30
C SER A 102 1.44 -5.66 -0.10
N ALA A 103 1.84 -5.99 1.13
CA ALA A 103 1.16 -5.56 2.35
C ALA A 103 1.03 -4.03 2.43
N GLY A 104 2.08 -3.28 2.03
CA GLY A 104 2.01 -1.82 1.91
C GLY A 104 1.01 -1.35 0.85
N GLY A 105 0.81 -2.13 -0.22
CA GLY A 105 -0.24 -1.87 -1.23
C GLY A 105 -1.65 -2.08 -0.65
N GLY A 106 -1.84 -3.14 0.12
CA GLY A 106 -3.07 -3.34 0.92
C GLY A 106 -3.30 -2.20 1.91
N LEU A 107 -2.23 -1.81 2.63
CA LEU A 107 -2.27 -0.71 3.60
C LEU A 107 -2.61 0.64 2.95
N CYS A 108 -2.10 0.89 1.73
CA CYS A 108 -2.44 2.04 0.91
C CYS A 108 -3.96 2.12 0.65
N LEU A 109 -4.57 1.01 0.24
CA LEU A 109 -6.00 0.94 -0.03
C LEU A 109 -6.84 1.03 1.26
N SER A 110 -6.36 0.44 2.36
CA SER A 110 -6.96 0.57 3.68
C SER A 110 -6.91 2.01 4.20
N LEU A 111 -5.83 2.75 3.92
CA LEU A 111 -5.71 4.16 4.27
C LEU A 111 -6.82 4.99 3.60
N LEU A 112 -7.13 4.77 2.33
CA LEU A 112 -8.22 5.47 1.64
C LEU A 112 -9.57 5.23 2.33
N LEU A 113 -9.83 4.00 2.76
CA LEU A 113 -11.04 3.64 3.51
C LEU A 113 -11.09 4.33 4.88
N LYS A 114 -9.97 4.39 5.60
CA LYS A 114 -9.87 5.06 6.89
C LYS A 114 -10.04 6.58 6.77
N ILE A 115 -9.46 7.19 5.73
CA ILE A 115 -9.66 8.61 5.39
C ILE A 115 -11.13 8.91 5.14
N LYS A 116 -11.81 8.05 4.35
CA LYS A 116 -13.25 8.17 4.07
C LYS A 116 -14.09 8.05 5.34
N GLU A 117 -13.80 7.06 6.20
CA GLU A 117 -14.49 6.86 7.49
C GLU A 117 -14.40 8.10 8.39
N ASN A 118 -13.21 8.70 8.45
CA ASN A 118 -12.96 9.89 9.26
C ASN A 118 -13.39 11.20 8.58
N LYS A 119 -13.93 11.14 7.37
CA LYS A 119 -14.44 12.30 6.61
C LYS A 119 -13.41 13.40 6.40
N ILE A 120 -12.14 13.03 6.31
CA ILE A 120 -11.08 13.98 5.92
C ILE A 120 -10.86 13.93 4.40
N PRO A 121 -10.27 14.98 3.79
CA PRO A 121 -10.08 15.03 2.36
C PRO A 121 -9.22 13.88 1.85
N GLN A 122 -9.67 13.24 0.76
CA GLN A 122 -8.95 12.17 0.09
C GLN A 122 -7.70 12.72 -0.63
N PRO A 123 -6.63 11.91 -0.77
CA PRO A 123 -5.48 12.28 -1.60
C PRO A 123 -5.88 12.40 -3.07
N LEU A 124 -5.01 13.00 -3.90
CA LEU A 124 -5.18 13.09 -5.35
C LEU A 124 -5.42 11.71 -6.00
N GLY A 125 -4.78 10.69 -5.49
CA GLY A 125 -4.91 9.33 -6.02
C GLY A 125 -4.09 8.31 -5.24
N ALA A 126 -4.17 7.07 -5.71
CA ALA A 126 -3.42 5.95 -5.13
C ALA A 126 -2.71 5.12 -6.21
N VAL A 127 -1.53 4.57 -5.86
CA VAL A 127 -0.80 3.59 -6.67
C VAL A 127 -0.53 2.36 -5.83
N ALA A 128 -1.22 1.26 -6.12
CA ALA A 128 -1.08 0.01 -5.39
C ALA A 128 -0.28 -1.01 -6.23
N LEU A 129 0.90 -1.39 -5.74
CA LEU A 129 1.81 -2.32 -6.41
C LEU A 129 1.65 -3.70 -5.81
N SER A 130 1.16 -4.67 -6.62
CA SER A 130 0.92 -6.05 -6.17
C SER A 130 0.18 -6.13 -4.81
N PRO A 131 -0.94 -5.38 -4.62
CA PRO A 131 -1.52 -5.19 -3.30
C PRO A 131 -2.09 -6.48 -2.71
N TRP A 132 -1.79 -6.72 -1.42
CA TRP A 132 -2.44 -7.77 -0.65
C TRP A 132 -3.75 -7.24 -0.06
N THR A 133 -4.87 -7.55 -0.73
CA THR A 133 -6.19 -6.98 -0.40
C THR A 133 -7.11 -7.92 0.36
N ASP A 134 -6.82 -9.22 0.33
CA ASP A 134 -7.65 -10.28 0.90
C ASP A 134 -6.85 -11.14 1.89
N LEU A 135 -6.95 -10.82 3.19
CA LEU A 135 -6.29 -11.61 4.24
C LEU A 135 -6.88 -13.02 4.43
N SER A 136 -8.01 -13.33 3.79
CA SER A 136 -8.60 -14.68 3.77
C SER A 136 -8.09 -15.56 2.64
N GLN A 137 -7.25 -15.01 1.75
CA GLN A 137 -6.61 -15.70 0.63
C GLN A 137 -7.60 -16.50 -0.24
N THR A 138 -8.74 -15.90 -0.60
CA THR A 138 -9.81 -16.57 -1.35
C THR A 138 -9.66 -16.50 -2.87
N GLY A 139 -8.64 -15.79 -3.38
CA GLY A 139 -8.32 -15.71 -4.80
C GLY A 139 -7.94 -17.07 -5.40
N LYS A 140 -8.40 -17.37 -6.63
CA LYS A 140 -8.09 -18.63 -7.33
C LYS A 140 -6.60 -18.77 -7.63
N THR A 141 -5.93 -17.65 -7.90
CA THR A 141 -4.49 -17.61 -8.21
C THR A 141 -3.61 -18.02 -7.03
N MET A 142 -4.13 -18.02 -5.79
CA MET A 142 -3.48 -18.62 -4.63
C MET A 142 -3.14 -20.11 -4.84
N VAL A 143 -3.90 -20.79 -5.72
CA VAL A 143 -3.72 -22.20 -6.06
C VAL A 143 -3.09 -22.35 -7.45
N THR A 144 -3.60 -21.65 -8.47
CA THR A 144 -3.15 -21.83 -9.87
C THR A 144 -1.73 -21.34 -10.08
N ASN A 145 -1.33 -20.24 -9.42
CA ASN A 145 -0.01 -19.64 -9.58
C ASN A 145 1.02 -20.12 -8.52
N LYS A 146 0.62 -21.04 -7.64
CA LYS A 146 1.47 -21.57 -6.54
C LYS A 146 2.86 -22.05 -6.97
N LYS A 147 2.99 -22.57 -8.21
CA LYS A 147 4.24 -23.14 -8.71
C LYS A 147 5.06 -22.16 -9.54
N ILE A 148 4.46 -21.05 -9.96
CA ILE A 148 5.10 -20.07 -10.85
C ILE A 148 5.54 -18.80 -10.11
N ASP A 149 4.89 -18.45 -9.00
CA ASP A 149 5.36 -17.36 -8.12
C ASP A 149 6.49 -17.88 -7.22
N PRO A 150 7.75 -17.42 -7.42
CA PRO A 150 8.89 -17.91 -6.63
C PRO A 150 8.99 -17.24 -5.24
N ILE A 151 8.23 -16.19 -4.98
CA ILE A 151 8.37 -15.35 -3.78
C ILE A 151 7.27 -15.62 -2.76
N ILE A 152 6.02 -15.66 -3.22
CA ILE A 152 4.84 -15.72 -2.35
C ILE A 152 4.10 -17.05 -2.53
N SER A 153 3.67 -17.61 -1.41
CA SER A 153 2.75 -18.74 -1.38
C SER A 153 1.60 -18.49 -0.42
N LYS A 154 0.45 -19.14 -0.67
CA LYS A 154 -0.69 -19.09 0.24
C LYS A 154 -0.30 -19.42 1.69
N GLN A 155 0.58 -20.40 1.89
CA GLN A 155 1.03 -20.81 3.24
C GLN A 155 1.75 -19.68 3.97
N TYR A 156 2.58 -18.90 3.26
CA TYR A 156 3.23 -17.72 3.85
C TYR A 156 2.22 -16.62 4.18
N LEU A 157 1.29 -16.37 3.26
CA LEU A 157 0.25 -15.36 3.47
C LEU A 157 -0.67 -15.73 4.65
N ASP A 158 -1.08 -17.00 4.78
CA ASP A 158 -1.87 -17.49 5.91
C ASP A 158 -1.15 -17.25 7.25
N ARG A 159 0.18 -17.50 7.28
CA ARG A 159 1.00 -17.23 8.47
C ARG A 159 1.07 -15.73 8.79
N PHE A 160 1.31 -14.89 7.79
CA PHE A 160 1.43 -13.45 7.98
C PHE A 160 0.10 -12.83 8.38
N ALA A 161 -1.01 -13.30 7.79
CA ALA A 161 -2.35 -12.89 8.18
C ALA A 161 -2.62 -13.16 9.67
N LYS A 162 -2.24 -14.33 10.18
CA LYS A 162 -2.39 -14.67 11.61
C LYS A 162 -1.54 -13.80 12.53
N LEU A 163 -0.35 -13.39 12.10
CA LEU A 163 0.50 -12.48 12.88
C LEU A 163 -0.09 -11.06 12.91
N TYR A 164 -0.56 -10.59 11.77
CA TYR A 164 -1.09 -9.23 11.62
C TYR A 164 -2.50 -9.08 12.20
N PHE A 165 -3.39 -10.04 11.93
CA PHE A 165 -4.79 -10.03 12.36
C PHE A 165 -5.14 -11.34 13.07
N PRO A 166 -4.82 -11.47 14.38
CA PRO A 166 -5.01 -12.72 15.14
C PRO A 166 -6.48 -13.17 15.27
N ASP A 167 -7.40 -12.21 15.37
CA ASP A 167 -8.85 -12.50 15.48
C ASP A 167 -9.48 -12.63 14.08
N SER A 168 -9.41 -13.81 13.50
CA SER A 168 -9.95 -14.08 12.16
C SER A 168 -11.49 -14.13 12.08
N ASN A 169 -12.20 -14.12 13.21
CA ASN A 169 -13.65 -14.30 13.23
C ASN A 169 -14.43 -13.04 12.84
N ASN A 170 -13.79 -11.87 12.97
CA ASN A 170 -14.44 -10.58 12.67
C ASN A 170 -13.50 -9.72 11.80
N MET A 171 -13.28 -10.14 10.55
CA MET A 171 -12.37 -9.49 9.63
C MET A 171 -12.73 -8.01 9.39
N SER A 172 -11.81 -7.12 9.69
CA SER A 172 -11.96 -5.68 9.44
C SER A 172 -11.65 -5.33 7.98
N TYR A 173 -12.45 -4.45 7.37
CA TYR A 173 -12.14 -3.91 6.05
C TYR A 173 -10.88 -3.03 6.04
N LEU A 174 -10.44 -2.53 7.18
CA LEU A 174 -9.16 -1.84 7.32
C LEU A 174 -7.95 -2.79 7.37
N ALA A 175 -8.18 -4.08 7.61
CA ALA A 175 -7.16 -5.11 7.50
C ALA A 175 -7.21 -5.82 6.13
N SER A 176 -8.40 -5.97 5.57
CA SER A 176 -8.68 -6.67 4.31
C SER A 176 -9.54 -5.79 3.40
N PRO A 177 -8.94 -4.81 2.68
CA PRO A 177 -9.68 -3.76 1.98
C PRO A 177 -10.63 -4.27 0.88
N ILE A 178 -10.47 -5.50 0.42
CA ILE A 178 -11.38 -6.13 -0.54
C ILE A 178 -12.83 -6.18 -0.06
N ILE A 179 -13.07 -6.26 1.26
CA ILE A 179 -14.43 -6.31 1.82
C ILE A 179 -15.03 -4.92 2.08
N GLY A 180 -14.21 -3.85 2.03
CA GLY A 180 -14.63 -2.46 2.26
C GLY A 180 -15.58 -1.92 1.19
N GLU A 181 -16.29 -0.85 1.50
CA GLU A 181 -17.15 -0.12 0.56
C GLU A 181 -16.33 0.97 -0.16
N LEU A 182 -16.19 0.87 -1.50
CA LEU A 182 -15.20 1.63 -2.26
C LEU A 182 -15.73 2.91 -2.93
N SER A 183 -17.05 3.19 -2.89
CA SER A 183 -17.58 4.41 -3.52
C SER A 183 -16.93 5.68 -2.95
N GLY A 184 -16.68 6.65 -3.81
CA GLY A 184 -16.08 7.93 -3.43
C GLY A 184 -14.59 7.87 -3.08
N LEU A 185 -13.92 6.75 -3.32
CA LEU A 185 -12.46 6.70 -3.26
C LEU A 185 -11.85 7.45 -4.47
N PRO A 186 -10.61 7.97 -4.35
CA PRO A 186 -9.95 8.71 -5.41
C PRO A 186 -9.53 7.81 -6.57
N ASP A 187 -9.05 8.44 -7.64
CA ASP A 187 -8.43 7.76 -8.77
C ASP A 187 -7.33 6.79 -8.31
N MET A 188 -7.24 5.62 -8.96
CA MET A 188 -6.24 4.64 -8.58
C MET A 188 -5.62 3.88 -9.74
N LEU A 189 -4.33 3.61 -9.62
CA LEU A 189 -3.58 2.69 -10.46
C LEU A 189 -3.23 1.45 -9.64
N ILE A 190 -3.58 0.28 -10.15
CA ILE A 190 -3.21 -1.02 -9.59
C ILE A 190 -2.28 -1.71 -10.59
N GLN A 191 -1.10 -2.12 -10.17
CA GLN A 191 -0.16 -2.88 -10.98
C GLN A 191 0.11 -4.24 -10.34
N VAL A 192 0.19 -5.29 -11.15
CA VAL A 192 0.42 -6.66 -10.68
C VAL A 192 1.04 -7.51 -11.80
N GLY A 193 1.85 -8.49 -11.43
CA GLY A 193 2.40 -9.47 -12.39
C GLY A 193 1.43 -10.63 -12.67
N SER A 194 1.43 -11.15 -13.90
CA SER A 194 0.55 -12.27 -14.28
C SER A 194 0.93 -13.58 -13.60
N ALA A 195 2.20 -13.74 -13.22
CA ALA A 195 2.69 -14.92 -12.51
C ALA A 195 2.47 -14.89 -10.98
N GLU A 196 1.95 -13.78 -10.43
CA GLU A 196 1.79 -13.62 -8.99
C GLU A 196 0.68 -14.50 -8.39
N THR A 197 0.95 -15.07 -7.23
CA THR A 197 -0.06 -15.76 -6.40
C THR A 197 -1.20 -14.81 -6.01
N MET A 198 -0.92 -13.52 -5.80
CA MET A 198 -1.89 -12.48 -5.45
C MET A 198 -2.50 -11.74 -6.66
N LEU A 199 -2.39 -12.28 -7.87
CA LEU A 199 -3.00 -11.66 -9.07
C LEU A 199 -4.50 -11.40 -8.90
N ASP A 200 -5.24 -12.35 -8.34
CA ASP A 200 -6.68 -12.21 -8.14
C ASP A 200 -7.04 -11.16 -7.09
N ASP A 201 -6.17 -10.87 -6.13
CA ASP A 201 -6.39 -9.76 -5.18
C ASP A 201 -6.54 -8.44 -5.93
N SER A 202 -5.61 -8.16 -6.85
CA SER A 202 -5.64 -6.97 -7.69
C SER A 202 -6.83 -6.94 -8.64
N LYS A 203 -7.11 -8.06 -9.32
CA LYS A 203 -8.24 -8.16 -10.27
C LYS A 203 -9.59 -7.96 -9.57
N ARG A 204 -9.80 -8.66 -8.45
CA ARG A 204 -11.06 -8.59 -7.70
C ARG A 204 -11.28 -7.21 -7.08
N PHE A 205 -10.21 -6.59 -6.56
CA PHE A 205 -10.29 -5.24 -6.02
C PHE A 205 -10.61 -4.22 -7.13
N TYR A 206 -9.94 -4.31 -8.28
CA TYR A 206 -10.23 -3.48 -9.45
C TYR A 206 -11.69 -3.60 -9.90
N GLU A 207 -12.20 -4.83 -10.07
CA GLU A 207 -13.59 -5.06 -10.47
C GLU A 207 -14.59 -4.46 -9.48
N LYS A 208 -14.28 -4.56 -8.18
CA LYS A 208 -15.09 -3.96 -7.13
C LYS A 208 -15.04 -2.43 -7.18
N ALA A 209 -13.87 -1.83 -7.41
CA ALA A 209 -13.69 -0.39 -7.57
C ALA A 209 -14.49 0.14 -8.77
N LYS A 210 -14.44 -0.55 -9.91
CA LYS A 210 -15.25 -0.21 -11.11
C LYS A 210 -16.74 -0.25 -10.82
N LYS A 211 -17.24 -1.28 -10.12
CA LYS A 211 -18.66 -1.39 -9.72
C LYS A 211 -19.09 -0.27 -8.77
N ALA A 212 -18.15 0.26 -7.99
CA ALA A 212 -18.37 1.40 -7.09
C ALA A 212 -18.20 2.77 -7.79
N ASN A 213 -18.06 2.80 -9.12
CA ASN A 213 -17.81 4.00 -9.94
C ASN A 213 -16.51 4.74 -9.57
N VAL A 214 -15.51 4.04 -9.06
CA VAL A 214 -14.17 4.59 -8.85
C VAL A 214 -13.40 4.55 -10.17
N ASN A 215 -12.72 5.64 -10.52
CA ASN A 215 -11.84 5.68 -11.67
C ASN A 215 -10.56 4.89 -11.37
N ALA A 216 -10.58 3.61 -11.69
CA ALA A 216 -9.48 2.68 -11.45
C ALA A 216 -8.90 2.17 -12.76
N LYS A 217 -7.57 2.02 -12.80
CA LYS A 217 -6.83 1.37 -13.90
C LYS A 217 -6.10 0.15 -13.31
N LEU A 218 -6.19 -0.98 -14.01
CA LEU A 218 -5.43 -2.20 -13.70
C LEU A 218 -4.41 -2.44 -14.82
N GLU A 219 -3.16 -2.62 -14.44
CA GLU A 219 -2.08 -3.05 -15.34
C GLU A 219 -1.56 -4.42 -14.89
N ILE A 220 -1.69 -5.41 -15.77
CA ILE A 220 -1.15 -6.75 -15.54
C ILE A 220 0.10 -6.91 -16.40
N TRP A 221 1.23 -7.15 -15.78
CA TRP A 221 2.53 -7.29 -16.44
C TRP A 221 2.82 -8.77 -16.67
N GLU A 222 2.97 -9.14 -17.94
CA GLU A 222 3.12 -10.53 -18.33
C GLU A 222 4.40 -11.14 -17.77
N ASP A 223 4.30 -12.38 -17.29
CA ASP A 223 5.37 -13.19 -16.68
C ASP A 223 6.08 -12.57 -15.46
N MET A 224 5.61 -11.42 -14.96
CA MET A 224 6.19 -10.83 -13.76
C MET A 224 5.68 -11.53 -12.50
N PHE A 225 6.60 -11.82 -11.58
CA PHE A 225 6.36 -12.43 -10.28
C PHE A 225 6.23 -11.36 -9.18
N HIS A 226 5.86 -11.76 -7.96
CA HIS A 226 5.65 -10.81 -6.87
C HIS A 226 6.90 -10.01 -6.51
N GLY A 227 6.79 -8.69 -6.54
CA GLY A 227 7.89 -7.77 -6.18
C GLY A 227 8.94 -7.54 -7.28
N TRP A 228 8.57 -7.80 -8.54
CA TRP A 228 9.37 -7.53 -9.75
C TRP A 228 9.80 -6.07 -9.91
#